data_c7ea4a184c102b68f2fc4dc1ed4ad24e
#
_entry.id   c7ea4a184c102b68f2fc4dc1ed4ad24e
#
_cell.length_a   1.000
_cell.length_b   1.000
_cell.length_c   1.000
_cell.angle_alpha   90.00
_cell.angle_beta   90.00
_cell.angle_gamma   90.00
#
_symmetry.space_group_name_H-M   'P 1'
#
loop_
_entity.id
_entity.type
_entity.pdbx_description
1 polymer ?
#
loop_
_entity_poly.entity_id
_entity_poly.type
_entity_poly.pdbx_seq_one_letter_code
_entity_poly.pdbx_strand_id
1 'polypeptide(L)'
;MGKAVHDSISTLGDNVIYVDKWPWTFGNVKWWDIIKWPAISIKDYEAILNKSTKAKTACLYVYQNEMLKYKKNQASDAGVIAATHEFENVRSFEIENGRYFSPEESATGKNAAIIGYEVANRLFEKANPVGKQITIAGYRTNIVGVFKKEGKGGISDNGMDEVTLVPFNYAKNFINMRNNFIDAILMIKAKDGVTTQELSDETVQVLRAIRRLRPEEIDNFSINKASVITQQFDAVFVGIKIGGWIIGGFSILVGGFGIANIMFVSVRERTNIIGIQKALGAKRSFILQQFLTESVLLSVIGGLLGVLMIFIGTLVINYLYELNMHITLGNVILAVIISAVIGIVAGYAPAYSAAKMNPVDAIGYSFG
;
A
#
# COMPACT_ATOMS: atom_id res chain seq x y z
N MET A 1 -4.86 -1.11 -4.89
CA MET A 1 -4.13 -1.60 -3.71
C MET A 1 -2.61 -1.64 -3.94
N GLY A 2 -2.05 -2.38 -4.88
CA GLY A 2 -0.59 -2.47 -5.05
C GLY A 2 0.11 -1.12 -5.21
N LYS A 3 -0.46 -0.19 -5.99
CA LYS A 3 0.10 1.16 -6.16
C LYS A 3 0.08 1.97 -4.86
N ALA A 4 -0.98 1.90 -4.06
CA ALA A 4 -1.06 2.60 -2.77
C ALA A 4 -0.01 2.08 -1.77
N VAL A 5 0.25 0.77 -1.76
CA VAL A 5 1.32 0.15 -0.95
C VAL A 5 2.70 0.60 -1.45
N HIS A 6 2.93 0.64 -2.76
CA HIS A 6 4.17 1.16 -3.34
C HIS A 6 4.40 2.64 -3.02
N ASP A 7 3.37 3.47 -3.17
CA ASP A 7 3.45 4.91 -2.87
C ASP A 7 3.77 5.13 -1.38
N SER A 8 3.23 4.30 -0.49
CA SER A 8 3.51 4.36 0.95
C SER A 8 4.92 3.88 1.32
N ILE A 9 5.44 2.89 0.60
CA ILE A 9 6.83 2.44 0.81
C ILE A 9 7.81 3.51 0.30
N SER A 10 7.46 4.25 -0.74
CA SER A 10 8.31 5.34 -1.26
C SER A 10 8.45 6.49 -0.25
N THR A 11 7.47 6.70 0.65
CA THR A 11 7.60 7.71 1.74
C THR A 11 8.66 7.34 2.78
N LEU A 12 9.02 6.06 2.89
CA LEU A 12 10.14 5.61 3.74
C LEU A 12 11.50 6.07 3.21
N GLY A 13 11.56 6.62 2.00
CA GLY A 13 12.74 7.15 1.35
C GLY A 13 13.39 6.17 0.37
N ASP A 14 13.59 6.64 -0.85
CA ASP A 14 14.36 5.91 -1.85
C ASP A 14 15.83 5.83 -1.43
N ASN A 15 16.43 4.66 -1.60
CA ASN A 15 17.82 4.40 -1.24
C ASN A 15 18.17 4.56 0.26
N VAL A 16 17.22 4.27 1.15
CA VAL A 16 17.42 4.25 2.61
C VAL A 16 17.47 2.82 3.13
N ILE A 17 18.43 2.54 4.01
CA ILE A 17 18.44 1.33 4.82
C ILE A 17 18.19 1.68 6.29
N TYR A 18 17.57 0.74 6.99
CA TYR A 18 17.19 0.87 8.40
C TYR A 18 17.98 -0.14 9.21
N VAL A 19 18.78 0.33 10.12
CA VAL A 19 19.48 -0.54 11.07
C VAL A 19 18.70 -0.53 12.37
N ASP A 20 18.26 -1.68 12.76
CA ASP A 20 17.40 -1.90 13.92
C ASP A 20 17.88 -3.15 14.69
N LYS A 21 17.37 -3.31 15.88
CA LYS A 21 17.48 -4.53 16.66
C LYS A 21 16.62 -5.64 16.04
N TRP A 22 15.40 -5.32 15.59
CA TRP A 22 14.42 -6.25 15.09
C TRP A 22 14.46 -6.37 13.56
N PRO A 23 14.57 -7.59 13.00
CA PRO A 23 14.41 -7.78 11.56
C PRO A 23 12.93 -7.59 11.18
N TRP A 24 12.67 -6.88 10.09
CA TRP A 24 11.31 -6.74 9.53
C TRP A 24 10.81 -8.03 8.87
N THR A 25 11.72 -8.96 8.60
CA THR A 25 11.42 -10.28 8.08
C THR A 25 11.94 -11.32 9.04
N PHE A 26 11.09 -12.23 9.49
CA PHE A 26 11.49 -13.33 10.34
C PHE A 26 12.39 -14.27 9.54
N GLY A 27 13.70 -14.22 9.84
CA GLY A 27 14.72 -15.12 9.29
C GLY A 27 15.04 -16.28 10.25
N ASN A 28 16.22 -16.85 10.10
CA ASN A 28 16.70 -17.98 10.92
C ASN A 28 17.05 -17.61 12.37
N VAL A 29 16.97 -16.35 12.76
CA VAL A 29 17.31 -15.89 14.12
C VAL A 29 16.08 -15.96 15.01
N LYS A 30 16.23 -16.62 16.15
CA LYS A 30 15.13 -16.80 17.10
C LYS A 30 14.91 -15.51 17.89
N TRP A 31 13.66 -15.13 18.13
CA TRP A 31 13.28 -13.86 18.78
C TRP A 31 13.92 -13.68 20.18
N TRP A 32 14.11 -14.79 20.93
CA TRP A 32 14.75 -14.73 22.27
C TRP A 32 16.26 -14.45 22.22
N ASP A 33 16.91 -14.65 21.09
CA ASP A 33 18.31 -14.24 20.90
C ASP A 33 18.37 -12.75 20.53
N ILE A 34 17.40 -12.25 19.75
CA ILE A 34 17.28 -10.85 19.37
C ILE A 34 17.06 -9.97 20.61
N ILE A 35 16.28 -10.43 21.60
CA ILE A 35 16.06 -9.67 22.84
C ILE A 35 17.39 -9.34 23.55
N LYS A 36 18.39 -10.22 23.47
CA LYS A 36 19.70 -10.03 24.09
C LYS A 36 20.60 -9.05 23.33
N TRP A 37 20.26 -8.74 22.10
CA TRP A 37 21.04 -7.80 21.30
C TRP A 37 21.02 -6.40 21.90
N PRO A 38 22.14 -5.66 21.81
CA PRO A 38 22.14 -4.26 22.25
C PRO A 38 21.29 -3.41 21.31
N ALA A 39 20.59 -2.42 21.87
CA ALA A 39 19.91 -1.41 21.08
C ALA A 39 20.92 -0.63 20.22
N ILE A 40 20.43 -0.04 19.14
CA ILE A 40 21.24 0.88 18.31
C ILE A 40 21.55 2.12 19.14
N SER A 41 22.79 2.58 19.08
CA SER A 41 23.31 3.64 19.92
C SER A 41 23.81 4.84 19.12
N ILE A 42 24.00 5.96 19.82
CA ILE A 42 24.61 7.16 19.23
C ILE A 42 26.04 6.89 18.69
N LYS A 43 26.75 5.92 19.28
CA LYS A 43 28.08 5.51 18.81
C LYS A 43 27.99 4.81 17.44
N ASP A 44 26.96 4.01 17.21
CA ASP A 44 26.73 3.37 15.91
C ASP A 44 26.44 4.43 14.84
N TYR A 45 25.62 5.44 15.17
CA TYR A 45 25.33 6.57 14.30
C TYR A 45 26.57 7.40 13.95
N GLU A 46 27.34 7.83 14.97
CA GLU A 46 28.57 8.58 14.78
C GLU A 46 29.59 7.80 13.95
N ALA A 47 29.65 6.50 14.12
CA ALA A 47 30.51 5.64 13.35
C ALA A 47 30.17 5.60 11.87
N ILE A 48 28.89 5.50 11.55
CA ILE A 48 28.44 5.53 10.18
C ILE A 48 28.76 6.88 9.54
N LEU A 49 28.48 7.99 10.21
CA LEU A 49 28.80 9.32 9.70
C LEU A 49 30.29 9.52 9.42
N ASN A 50 31.16 9.00 10.32
CA ASN A 50 32.60 9.23 10.23
C ASN A 50 33.34 8.23 9.34
N LYS A 51 32.84 7.01 9.18
CA LYS A 51 33.57 5.92 8.52
C LYS A 51 32.96 5.44 7.21
N SER A 52 31.66 5.67 7.00
CA SER A 52 31.04 5.22 5.75
C SER A 52 31.43 6.14 4.59
N THR A 53 31.84 5.53 3.51
CA THR A 53 32.14 6.22 2.25
C THR A 53 30.92 6.27 1.33
N LYS A 54 29.96 5.37 1.53
CA LYS A 54 28.76 5.18 0.70
C LYS A 54 27.52 5.88 1.24
N ALA A 55 27.49 6.21 2.54
CA ALA A 55 26.39 6.96 3.15
C ALA A 55 26.46 8.43 2.72
N LYS A 56 25.34 9.00 2.26
CA LYS A 56 25.14 10.43 2.02
C LYS A 56 24.88 11.15 3.34
N THR A 57 24.02 10.59 4.14
CA THR A 57 23.65 11.06 5.48
C THR A 57 23.05 9.91 6.28
N ALA A 58 23.00 10.07 7.59
CA ALA A 58 22.34 9.12 8.48
C ALA A 58 21.60 9.89 9.57
N CYS A 59 20.54 9.31 10.13
CA CYS A 59 19.89 9.85 11.31
C CYS A 59 19.53 8.73 12.29
N LEU A 60 19.68 9.02 13.57
CA LEU A 60 19.22 8.15 14.64
C LEU A 60 17.90 8.71 15.17
N TYR A 61 16.89 7.85 15.30
CA TYR A 61 15.66 8.22 15.96
C TYR A 61 15.18 7.13 16.92
N VAL A 62 14.39 7.55 17.88
CA VAL A 62 13.70 6.70 18.86
C VAL A 62 12.23 7.03 18.80
N TYR A 63 11.39 6.01 18.80
CA TYR A 63 9.95 6.15 18.87
C TYR A 63 9.45 5.69 20.24
N GLN A 64 8.62 6.50 20.87
CA GLN A 64 7.95 6.16 22.13
C GLN A 64 6.57 6.83 22.19
N ASN A 65 5.60 6.16 22.77
CA ASN A 65 4.31 6.77 23.05
C ASN A 65 4.39 7.55 24.35
N GLU A 66 3.94 8.81 24.30
CA GLU A 66 3.96 9.71 25.44
C GLU A 66 2.65 10.48 25.56
N MET A 67 2.38 10.98 26.74
CA MET A 67 1.22 11.83 26.99
C MET A 67 1.54 13.27 26.63
N LEU A 68 0.74 13.83 25.72
CA LEU A 68 0.78 15.24 25.35
C LEU A 68 -0.38 15.99 26.00
N LYS A 69 -0.09 17.17 26.56
CA LYS A 69 -1.11 18.03 27.20
C LYS A 69 -1.03 19.46 26.74
N TYR A 70 -2.18 20.04 26.47
CA TYR A 70 -2.34 21.49 26.27
C TYR A 70 -3.57 21.98 27.01
N LYS A 71 -3.38 22.78 28.07
CA LYS A 71 -4.46 23.25 28.96
C LYS A 71 -5.31 22.08 29.49
N LYS A 72 -6.56 21.99 29.05
CA LYS A 72 -7.52 20.92 29.40
C LYS A 72 -7.51 19.75 28.42
N ASN A 73 -6.93 19.95 27.21
CA ASN A 73 -6.90 18.94 26.17
C ASN A 73 -5.67 18.01 26.35
N GLN A 74 -5.85 16.73 26.12
CA GLN A 74 -4.78 15.76 26.20
C GLN A 74 -4.87 14.76 25.05
N ALA A 75 -3.73 14.32 24.56
CA ALA A 75 -3.59 13.19 23.66
C ALA A 75 -2.79 12.12 24.41
N SER A 76 -3.48 11.07 24.82
CA SER A 76 -2.86 9.89 25.42
C SER A 76 -2.30 9.04 24.29
N ASP A 77 -1.16 8.39 24.52
CA ASP A 77 -0.51 7.50 23.55
C ASP A 77 -0.16 8.17 22.21
N ALA A 78 0.19 9.46 22.23
CA ALA A 78 0.70 10.12 21.04
C ALA A 78 2.13 9.68 20.76
N GLY A 79 2.41 9.31 19.50
CA GLY A 79 3.76 8.93 19.09
C GLY A 79 4.73 10.11 19.21
N VAL A 80 5.83 9.93 19.93
CA VAL A 80 6.93 10.90 20.01
C VAL A 80 8.15 10.30 19.32
N ILE A 81 8.60 10.97 18.26
CA ILE A 81 9.87 10.67 17.59
C ILE A 81 10.94 11.63 18.10
N ALA A 82 11.94 11.10 18.74
CA ALA A 82 13.14 11.83 19.10
C ALA A 82 14.22 11.56 18.05
N ALA A 83 14.59 12.55 17.23
CA ALA A 83 15.50 12.34 16.12
C ALA A 83 16.69 13.32 16.10
N THR A 84 17.81 12.88 15.51
CA THR A 84 18.94 13.75 15.18
C THR A 84 18.54 14.71 14.05
N HIS A 85 19.30 15.79 13.89
CA HIS A 85 18.97 16.88 12.96
C HIS A 85 18.76 16.41 11.52
N GLU A 86 19.51 15.41 11.10
CA GLU A 86 19.54 14.88 9.74
C GLU A 86 18.27 14.13 9.33
N PHE A 87 17.31 13.99 10.23
CA PHE A 87 16.05 13.30 9.96
C PHE A 87 15.31 13.91 8.76
N GLU A 88 15.33 15.26 8.59
CA GLU A 88 14.72 15.94 7.44
C GLU A 88 15.39 15.58 6.09
N ASN A 89 16.66 15.19 6.12
CA ASN A 89 17.43 14.84 4.92
C ASN A 89 17.23 13.37 4.50
N VAL A 90 16.79 12.52 5.43
CA VAL A 90 16.60 11.08 5.19
C VAL A 90 15.16 10.78 4.87
N ARG A 91 14.20 11.31 5.63
CA ARG A 91 12.76 11.10 5.43
C ARG A 91 12.13 12.33 4.79
N SER A 92 11.34 12.09 3.75
CA SER A 92 10.55 13.15 3.09
C SER A 92 9.28 13.43 3.89
N PHE A 93 9.04 14.70 4.25
CA PHE A 93 7.81 15.22 4.82
C PHE A 93 7.67 16.70 4.50
N GLU A 94 6.47 17.23 4.57
CA GLU A 94 6.22 18.65 4.38
C GLU A 94 5.74 19.31 5.67
N ILE A 95 6.18 20.53 5.93
CA ILE A 95 5.71 21.36 7.05
C ILE A 95 4.69 22.34 6.51
N GLU A 96 3.45 22.29 7.03
CA GLU A 96 2.38 23.17 6.62
C GLU A 96 2.52 24.56 7.23
N ASN A 97 2.84 24.61 8.53
CA ASN A 97 2.99 25.86 9.27
C ASN A 97 4.25 25.81 10.15
N GLY A 98 5.01 26.90 10.15
CA GLY A 98 6.22 26.98 10.95
C GLY A 98 7.49 26.57 10.21
N ARG A 99 8.41 25.90 10.91
CA ARG A 99 9.71 25.53 10.38
C ARG A 99 10.26 24.26 11.05
N TYR A 100 11.29 23.69 10.43
CA TYR A 100 12.09 22.63 11.05
C TYR A 100 13.04 23.20 12.14
N PHE A 101 13.66 22.33 12.91
CA PHE A 101 14.64 22.70 13.91
C PHE A 101 15.90 23.28 13.28
N SER A 102 16.49 24.32 13.90
CA SER A 102 17.83 24.72 13.51
C SER A 102 18.86 23.69 13.98
N PRO A 103 20.05 23.62 13.33
CA PRO A 103 21.14 22.75 13.79
C PRO A 103 21.52 23.00 15.26
N GLU A 104 21.52 24.24 15.69
CA GLU A 104 21.80 24.64 17.09
C GLU A 104 20.71 24.14 18.05
N GLU A 105 19.44 24.25 17.69
CA GLU A 105 18.31 23.75 18.50
C GLU A 105 18.39 22.23 18.68
N SER A 106 18.77 21.51 17.61
CA SER A 106 18.96 20.05 17.66
C SER A 106 20.20 19.66 18.49
N ALA A 107 21.31 20.35 18.29
CA ALA A 107 22.57 20.07 19.01
C ALA A 107 22.47 20.37 20.50
N THR A 108 21.89 21.51 20.88
CA THR A 108 21.74 21.91 22.29
C THR A 108 20.59 21.21 23.01
N GLY A 109 19.70 20.51 22.28
CA GLY A 109 18.53 19.89 22.87
C GLY A 109 17.53 20.91 23.37
N LYS A 110 17.25 21.95 22.56
CA LYS A 110 16.24 22.96 22.87
C LYS A 110 14.84 22.34 22.93
N ASN A 111 14.04 22.84 23.86
CA ASN A 111 12.65 22.37 24.08
C ASN A 111 11.70 22.78 22.94
N ALA A 112 11.90 22.23 21.76
CA ALA A 112 11.13 22.49 20.55
C ALA A 112 10.45 21.21 20.08
N ALA A 113 9.27 21.36 19.47
CA ALA A 113 8.54 20.24 18.86
C ALA A 113 7.89 20.65 17.53
N ILE A 114 7.79 19.68 16.62
CA ILE A 114 6.96 19.75 15.43
C ILE A 114 5.87 18.70 15.61
N ILE A 115 4.61 19.11 15.52
CA ILE A 115 3.48 18.21 15.80
C ILE A 115 2.77 17.79 14.51
N GLY A 116 2.23 16.57 14.49
CA GLY A 116 1.42 16.06 13.42
C GLY A 116 0.08 16.78 13.29
N TYR A 117 -0.52 16.71 12.10
CA TYR A 117 -1.79 17.35 11.80
C TYR A 117 -2.91 16.90 12.76
N GLU A 118 -3.04 15.60 13.01
CA GLU A 118 -4.07 15.07 13.91
C GLU A 118 -3.79 15.40 15.38
N VAL A 119 -2.50 15.44 15.79
CA VAL A 119 -2.11 15.91 17.13
C VAL A 119 -2.49 17.38 17.31
N ALA A 120 -2.26 18.21 16.28
CA ALA A 120 -2.66 19.61 16.30
C ALA A 120 -4.17 19.78 16.46
N ASN A 121 -4.97 19.01 15.71
CA ASN A 121 -6.42 19.02 15.79
C ASN A 121 -6.93 18.59 17.18
N ARG A 122 -6.37 17.51 17.75
CA ARG A 122 -6.78 17.00 19.09
C ARG A 122 -6.47 17.99 20.22
N LEU A 123 -5.34 18.69 20.14
CA LEU A 123 -4.90 19.59 21.22
C LEU A 123 -5.40 21.03 21.06
N PHE A 124 -5.52 21.54 19.83
CA PHE A 124 -5.78 22.95 19.55
C PHE A 124 -7.06 23.21 18.79
N GLU A 125 -7.75 22.15 18.32
CA GLU A 125 -8.95 22.26 17.46
C GLU A 125 -8.64 23.08 16.19
N LYS A 126 -9.17 24.32 16.10
CA LYS A 126 -8.94 25.22 14.96
C LYS A 126 -7.90 26.32 15.24
N ALA A 127 -7.29 26.35 16.43
CA ALA A 127 -6.36 27.41 16.79
C ALA A 127 -4.94 27.09 16.28
N ASN A 128 -4.22 28.09 15.77
CA ASN A 128 -2.84 27.92 15.35
C ASN A 128 -1.94 27.45 16.53
N PRO A 129 -1.29 26.29 16.43
CA PRO A 129 -0.45 25.75 17.49
C PRO A 129 0.97 26.33 17.52
N VAL A 130 1.48 26.87 16.40
CA VAL A 130 2.86 27.39 16.31
C VAL A 130 3.08 28.55 17.29
N GLY A 131 4.18 28.49 18.02
CA GLY A 131 4.55 29.44 19.07
C GLY A 131 3.87 29.18 20.42
N LYS A 132 2.95 28.19 20.52
CA LYS A 132 2.36 27.78 21.80
C LYS A 132 3.18 26.71 22.47
N GLN A 133 2.95 26.52 23.78
CA GLN A 133 3.66 25.58 24.61
C GLN A 133 2.75 24.41 24.99
N ILE A 134 3.24 23.19 24.78
CA ILE A 134 2.62 21.95 25.22
C ILE A 134 3.48 21.28 26.28
N THR A 135 2.93 20.29 26.95
CA THR A 135 3.66 19.43 27.88
C THR A 135 3.80 18.03 27.28
N ILE A 136 5.01 17.54 27.15
CA ILE A 136 5.36 16.18 26.68
C ILE A 136 6.01 15.45 27.85
N ALA A 137 5.48 14.32 28.30
CA ALA A 137 6.00 13.56 29.43
C ALA A 137 6.32 14.41 30.68
N GLY A 138 5.54 15.47 30.92
CA GLY A 138 5.77 16.41 32.04
C GLY A 138 6.67 17.61 31.71
N TYR A 139 7.34 17.65 30.57
CA TYR A 139 8.28 18.73 30.18
C TYR A 139 7.60 19.73 29.24
N ARG A 140 7.82 21.02 29.50
CA ARG A 140 7.28 22.12 28.66
C ARG A 140 8.05 22.24 27.37
N THR A 141 7.35 22.19 26.24
CA THR A 141 7.92 22.15 24.88
C THR A 141 7.24 23.17 24.01
N ASN A 142 7.98 23.98 23.27
CA ASN A 142 7.47 24.99 22.35
C ASN A 142 7.21 24.36 20.99
N ILE A 143 6.04 24.63 20.40
CA ILE A 143 5.73 24.18 19.05
C ILE A 143 6.34 25.13 18.03
N VAL A 144 7.23 24.63 17.19
CA VAL A 144 7.91 25.40 16.14
C VAL A 144 7.37 25.11 14.74
N GLY A 145 6.64 24.00 14.56
CA GLY A 145 6.03 23.65 13.28
C GLY A 145 4.89 22.63 13.41
N VAL A 146 4.14 22.49 12.31
CA VAL A 146 3.07 21.50 12.15
C VAL A 146 3.30 20.79 10.82
N PHE A 147 3.28 19.46 10.82
CA PHE A 147 3.37 18.67 9.59
C PHE A 147 2.11 18.85 8.74
N LYS A 148 2.29 18.86 7.43
CA LYS A 148 1.20 18.80 6.48
C LYS A 148 0.52 17.43 6.59
N LYS A 149 -0.81 17.40 6.43
CA LYS A 149 -1.57 16.16 6.46
C LYS A 149 -1.11 15.21 5.36
N GLU A 150 -0.61 14.03 5.75
CA GLU A 150 -0.23 12.95 4.84
C GLU A 150 -1.42 12.04 4.52
N GLY A 151 -2.37 11.91 5.45
CA GLY A 151 -3.55 11.06 5.32
C GLY A 151 -3.27 9.59 5.65
N LYS A 152 -4.35 8.82 5.81
CA LYS A 152 -4.26 7.37 6.00
C LYS A 152 -3.97 6.70 4.67
N GLY A 153 -2.74 6.31 4.46
CA GLY A 153 -2.34 5.63 3.23
C GLY A 153 -1.00 4.93 3.40
N GLY A 154 -1.03 3.63 3.69
CA GLY A 154 0.17 2.84 3.67
C GLY A 154 0.37 1.87 4.82
N ILE A 155 1.56 1.29 4.87
CA ILE A 155 1.99 0.30 5.87
C ILE A 155 2.11 0.92 7.27
N SER A 156 2.37 2.22 7.36
CA SER A 156 2.36 2.99 8.61
C SER A 156 1.01 3.69 8.72
N ASP A 157 0.20 3.29 9.67
CA ASP A 157 -1.24 3.57 9.77
C ASP A 157 -1.59 5.06 9.69
N ASN A 158 -0.70 5.98 10.12
CA ASN A 158 -0.98 7.43 10.18
C ASN A 158 0.20 8.34 9.77
N GLY A 159 1.26 7.80 9.19
CA GLY A 159 2.40 8.63 8.74
C GLY A 159 2.95 9.54 9.82
N MET A 160 3.15 10.84 9.50
CA MET A 160 3.54 11.87 10.46
C MET A 160 2.35 12.58 11.11
N ASP A 161 1.11 12.23 10.77
CA ASP A 161 -0.09 12.93 11.22
C ASP A 161 -0.35 12.80 12.73
N GLU A 162 -0.06 11.63 13.31
CA GLU A 162 -0.24 11.36 14.75
C GLU A 162 1.04 11.43 15.57
N VAL A 163 2.13 11.94 14.99
CA VAL A 163 3.45 11.94 15.60
C VAL A 163 3.86 13.34 16.02
N THR A 164 4.64 13.42 17.10
CA THR A 164 5.34 14.63 17.54
C THR A 164 6.84 14.42 17.42
N LEU A 165 7.50 15.21 16.60
CA LEU A 165 8.95 15.17 16.42
C LEU A 165 9.62 16.14 17.38
N VAL A 166 10.67 15.68 18.08
CA VAL A 166 11.49 16.46 18.99
C VAL A 166 12.98 16.22 18.74
N PRO A 167 13.86 17.17 19.07
CA PRO A 167 15.30 16.96 18.98
C PRO A 167 15.77 15.80 19.88
N PHE A 168 16.64 14.95 19.37
CA PHE A 168 17.15 13.77 20.06
C PHE A 168 17.76 14.12 21.44
N ASN A 169 18.55 15.21 21.48
CA ASN A 169 19.18 15.66 22.72
C ASN A 169 18.19 16.20 23.75
N TYR A 170 17.05 16.78 23.30
CA TYR A 170 15.98 17.21 24.20
C TYR A 170 15.28 16.00 24.84
N ALA A 171 15.01 14.98 24.05
CA ALA A 171 14.30 13.79 24.51
C ALA A 171 15.06 13.00 25.60
N LYS A 172 16.37 13.15 25.71
CA LYS A 172 17.19 12.58 26.81
C LYS A 172 16.71 12.97 28.21
N ASN A 173 15.94 14.07 28.33
CA ASN A 173 15.39 14.50 29.60
C ASN A 173 14.27 13.60 30.12
N PHE A 174 13.55 12.91 29.22
CA PHE A 174 12.38 12.09 29.58
C PHE A 174 12.43 10.67 28.98
N ILE A 175 13.26 10.42 27.98
CA ILE A 175 13.49 9.09 27.42
C ILE A 175 14.84 8.55 27.93
N ASN A 176 14.82 7.38 28.56
CA ASN A 176 16.05 6.73 29.01
C ASN A 176 16.77 6.03 27.85
N MET A 177 17.61 6.76 27.12
CA MET A 177 18.34 6.26 25.94
C MET A 177 19.32 5.10 26.23
N ARG A 178 19.52 4.71 27.50
CA ARG A 178 20.37 3.57 27.90
C ARG A 178 19.58 2.28 28.07
N ASN A 179 18.26 2.33 27.93
CA ASN A 179 17.41 1.16 28.05
C ASN A 179 17.50 0.31 26.78
N ASN A 180 17.92 -0.96 26.91
CA ASN A 180 18.00 -1.90 25.79
C ASN A 180 16.64 -2.29 25.18
N PHE A 181 15.55 -1.88 25.81
CA PHE A 181 14.17 -2.08 25.29
C PHE A 181 13.65 -0.90 24.49
N ILE A 182 14.47 0.14 24.29
CA ILE A 182 14.11 1.24 23.42
C ILE A 182 14.38 0.83 21.96
N ASP A 183 13.38 0.99 21.14
CA ASP A 183 13.50 0.80 19.69
C ASP A 183 14.16 2.03 19.06
N ALA A 184 15.48 2.05 19.11
CA ALA A 184 16.29 3.05 18.43
C ALA A 184 16.61 2.54 17.03
N ILE A 185 16.30 3.32 16.03
CA ILE A 185 16.48 2.99 14.62
C ILE A 185 17.46 3.97 13.99
N LEU A 186 18.46 3.42 13.30
CA LEU A 186 19.42 4.20 12.52
C LEU A 186 19.05 4.11 11.04
N MET A 187 18.60 5.22 10.47
CA MET A 187 18.33 5.36 9.05
C MET A 187 19.58 5.86 8.33
N ILE A 188 19.95 5.24 7.24
CA ILE A 188 21.13 5.61 6.46
C ILE A 188 20.72 5.74 5.00
N LYS A 189 20.93 6.92 4.43
CA LYS A 189 20.64 7.21 3.02
C LYS A 189 21.91 7.04 2.18
N ALA A 190 21.80 6.29 1.09
CA ALA A 190 22.90 6.09 0.15
C ALA A 190 23.25 7.37 -0.60
N LYS A 191 24.52 7.50 -0.99
CA LYS A 191 24.94 8.49 -2.00
C LYS A 191 24.33 8.19 -3.36
N ASP A 192 24.21 9.20 -4.20
CA ASP A 192 23.68 9.05 -5.54
C ASP A 192 24.57 8.07 -6.33
N GLY A 193 23.93 7.09 -6.99
CA GLY A 193 24.63 6.03 -7.72
C GLY A 193 25.10 4.83 -6.89
N VAL A 194 24.93 4.85 -5.56
CA VAL A 194 25.21 3.70 -4.68
C VAL A 194 23.94 2.90 -4.45
N THR A 195 24.02 1.60 -4.61
CA THR A 195 22.89 0.69 -4.34
C THR A 195 22.68 0.48 -2.84
N THR A 196 21.44 0.19 -2.45
CA THR A 196 21.13 -0.15 -1.04
C THR A 196 21.85 -1.43 -0.58
N GLN A 197 22.23 -2.31 -1.52
CA GLN A 197 23.02 -3.50 -1.19
C GLN A 197 24.46 -3.12 -0.84
N GLU A 198 25.11 -2.31 -1.65
CA GLU A 198 26.48 -1.85 -1.39
C GLU A 198 26.60 -1.04 -0.09
N LEU A 199 25.59 -0.18 0.18
CA LEU A 199 25.51 0.54 1.44
C LEU A 199 25.32 -0.41 2.62
N SER A 200 24.47 -1.41 2.48
CA SER A 200 24.22 -2.45 3.49
C SER A 200 25.49 -3.20 3.84
N ASP A 201 26.24 -3.65 2.82
CA ASP A 201 27.47 -4.42 3.00
C ASP A 201 28.55 -3.59 3.72
N GLU A 202 28.70 -2.32 3.36
CA GLU A 202 29.61 -1.40 4.09
C GLU A 202 29.13 -1.15 5.52
N THR A 203 27.82 -0.95 5.72
CA THR A 203 27.23 -0.74 7.06
C THR A 203 27.50 -1.93 7.98
N VAL A 204 27.33 -3.16 7.49
CA VAL A 204 27.69 -4.38 8.24
C VAL A 204 29.14 -4.34 8.68
N GLN A 205 30.07 -4.03 7.78
CA GLN A 205 31.50 -3.97 8.10
C GLN A 205 31.81 -2.93 9.18
N VAL A 206 31.26 -1.73 9.05
CA VAL A 206 31.48 -0.62 10.01
C VAL A 206 30.90 -0.98 11.38
N LEU A 207 29.69 -1.52 11.44
CA LEU A 207 29.03 -1.86 12.72
C LEU A 207 29.69 -3.07 13.38
N ARG A 208 30.07 -4.11 12.65
CA ARG A 208 30.83 -5.24 13.19
C ARG A 208 32.15 -4.79 13.80
N ALA A 209 32.87 -3.89 13.14
CA ALA A 209 34.14 -3.35 13.65
C ALA A 209 33.95 -2.56 14.95
N ILE A 210 32.93 -1.72 15.05
CA ILE A 210 32.66 -0.91 16.26
C ILE A 210 32.14 -1.76 17.40
N ARG A 211 31.26 -2.73 17.10
CA ARG A 211 30.73 -3.65 18.10
C ARG A 211 31.69 -4.77 18.46
N ARG A 212 32.87 -4.81 17.81
CA ARG A 212 33.95 -5.79 18.03
C ARG A 212 33.46 -7.23 17.89
N LEU A 213 32.60 -7.48 16.91
CA LEU A 213 32.11 -8.82 16.61
C LEU A 213 33.21 -9.63 15.94
N ARG A 214 33.38 -10.87 16.36
CA ARG A 214 34.33 -11.82 15.74
C ARG A 214 33.82 -12.23 14.36
N PRO A 215 34.69 -12.66 13.42
CA PRO A 215 34.27 -13.07 12.09
C PRO A 215 33.17 -14.15 12.07
N GLU A 216 33.21 -15.08 13.04
CA GLU A 216 32.29 -16.21 13.17
C GLU A 216 31.00 -15.87 13.95
N GLU A 217 30.95 -14.72 14.62
CA GLU A 217 29.78 -14.30 15.38
C GLU A 217 28.69 -13.80 14.45
N ILE A 218 27.45 -14.15 14.76
CA ILE A 218 26.26 -13.63 14.08
C ILE A 218 26.12 -12.14 14.40
N ASP A 219 25.65 -11.36 13.43
CA ASP A 219 25.36 -9.94 13.64
C ASP A 219 24.34 -9.75 14.76
N ASN A 220 24.59 -8.80 15.63
CA ASN A 220 23.70 -8.43 16.74
C ASN A 220 22.89 -7.17 16.43
N PHE A 221 22.56 -6.99 15.17
CA PHE A 221 21.71 -5.96 14.60
C PHE A 221 21.11 -6.47 13.30
N SER A 222 20.03 -5.85 12.86
CA SER A 222 19.37 -6.18 11.59
C SER A 222 19.45 -4.99 10.64
N ILE A 223 19.69 -5.27 9.36
CA ILE A 223 19.56 -4.27 8.30
C ILE A 223 18.29 -4.53 7.52
N ASN A 224 17.37 -3.61 7.63
CA ASN A 224 16.06 -3.67 7.01
C ASN A 224 16.02 -2.74 5.79
N LYS A 225 15.38 -3.20 4.73
CA LYS A 225 15.22 -2.47 3.46
C LYS A 225 13.75 -2.42 3.10
N ALA A 226 13.26 -1.25 2.72
CA ALA A 226 11.88 -1.10 2.25
C ALA A 226 11.57 -2.02 1.06
N SER A 227 12.54 -2.27 0.18
CA SER A 227 12.41 -3.18 -0.98
C SER A 227 12.06 -4.62 -0.60
N VAL A 228 12.50 -5.11 0.57
CA VAL A 228 12.19 -6.48 1.03
C VAL A 228 10.71 -6.59 1.41
N ILE A 229 10.17 -5.55 2.06
CA ILE A 229 8.74 -5.47 2.37
C ILE A 229 7.93 -5.44 1.07
N THR A 230 8.33 -4.61 0.10
CA THR A 230 7.69 -4.53 -1.21
C THR A 230 7.63 -5.91 -1.88
N GLN A 231 8.75 -6.64 -1.92
CA GLN A 231 8.81 -7.98 -2.52
C GLN A 231 7.88 -8.98 -1.83
N GLN A 232 7.74 -8.93 -0.50
CA GLN A 232 6.81 -9.79 0.22
C GLN A 232 5.36 -9.47 -0.12
N PHE A 233 5.00 -8.19 -0.18
CA PHE A 233 3.66 -7.77 -0.62
C PHE A 233 3.39 -8.17 -2.06
N ASP A 234 4.36 -8.01 -2.97
CA ASP A 234 4.22 -8.42 -4.36
C ASP A 234 3.97 -9.93 -4.48
N ALA A 235 4.65 -10.75 -3.70
CA ALA A 235 4.41 -12.20 -3.66
C ALA A 235 2.98 -12.54 -3.20
N VAL A 236 2.47 -11.85 -2.17
CA VAL A 236 1.08 -12.00 -1.70
C VAL A 236 0.10 -11.55 -2.79
N PHE A 237 0.35 -10.40 -3.43
CA PHE A 237 -0.51 -9.90 -4.52
C PHE A 237 -0.51 -10.83 -5.74
N VAL A 238 0.62 -11.45 -6.07
CA VAL A 238 0.67 -12.49 -7.12
C VAL A 238 -0.22 -13.67 -6.73
N GLY A 239 -0.15 -14.16 -5.49
CA GLY A 239 -1.03 -15.22 -4.99
C GLY A 239 -2.51 -14.86 -5.09
N ILE A 240 -2.88 -13.64 -4.66
CA ILE A 240 -4.26 -13.12 -4.76
C ILE A 240 -4.71 -13.03 -6.23
N LYS A 241 -3.84 -12.55 -7.14
CA LYS A 241 -4.15 -12.50 -8.59
C LYS A 241 -4.40 -13.89 -9.15
N ILE A 242 -3.57 -14.88 -8.83
CA ILE A 242 -3.74 -16.27 -9.30
C ILE A 242 -5.07 -16.82 -8.78
N GLY A 243 -5.36 -16.68 -7.47
CA GLY A 243 -6.64 -17.10 -6.89
C GLY A 243 -7.84 -16.41 -7.56
N GLY A 244 -7.73 -15.10 -7.79
CA GLY A 244 -8.75 -14.33 -8.51
C GLY A 244 -9.01 -14.83 -9.94
N TRP A 245 -7.94 -15.16 -10.68
CA TRP A 245 -8.07 -15.74 -12.03
C TRP A 245 -8.71 -17.13 -12.02
N ILE A 246 -8.41 -17.98 -11.03
CA ILE A 246 -9.04 -19.30 -10.90
C ILE A 246 -10.53 -19.14 -10.61
N ILE A 247 -10.90 -18.39 -9.60
CA ILE A 247 -12.30 -18.16 -9.22
C ILE A 247 -13.06 -17.45 -10.35
N GLY A 248 -12.46 -16.40 -10.94
CA GLY A 248 -13.01 -15.69 -12.06
C GLY A 248 -13.20 -16.58 -13.28
N GLY A 249 -12.24 -17.45 -13.60
CA GLY A 249 -12.30 -18.40 -14.69
C GLY A 249 -13.47 -19.37 -14.54
N PHE A 250 -13.66 -19.96 -13.36
CA PHE A 250 -14.81 -20.82 -13.10
C PHE A 250 -16.14 -20.04 -13.20
N SER A 251 -16.20 -18.83 -12.67
CA SER A 251 -17.38 -17.97 -12.76
C SER A 251 -17.73 -17.64 -14.23
N ILE A 252 -16.73 -17.37 -15.06
CA ILE A 252 -16.86 -17.14 -16.51
C ILE A 252 -17.41 -18.39 -17.20
N LEU A 253 -16.89 -19.58 -16.89
CA LEU A 253 -17.38 -20.83 -17.46
C LEU A 253 -18.86 -21.05 -17.11
N VAL A 254 -19.23 -20.92 -15.84
CA VAL A 254 -20.63 -21.08 -15.40
C VAL A 254 -21.54 -20.05 -16.09
N GLY A 255 -21.12 -18.77 -16.12
CA GLY A 255 -21.86 -17.71 -16.83
C GLY A 255 -21.99 -17.96 -18.32
N GLY A 256 -20.92 -18.44 -18.96
CA GLY A 256 -20.93 -18.82 -20.38
C GLY A 256 -21.90 -19.97 -20.69
N PHE A 257 -21.94 -21.00 -19.85
CA PHE A 257 -22.96 -22.06 -19.98
C PHE A 257 -24.38 -21.54 -19.79
N GLY A 258 -24.59 -20.58 -18.86
CA GLY A 258 -25.87 -19.90 -18.69
C GLY A 258 -26.33 -19.18 -19.96
N ILE A 259 -25.43 -18.40 -20.58
CA ILE A 259 -25.71 -17.71 -21.87
C ILE A 259 -26.02 -18.72 -22.96
N ALA A 260 -25.21 -19.77 -23.11
CA ALA A 260 -25.42 -20.79 -24.10
C ALA A 260 -26.80 -21.46 -23.94
N ASN A 261 -27.19 -21.82 -22.72
CA ASN A 261 -28.49 -22.43 -22.44
C ASN A 261 -29.66 -21.52 -22.81
N ILE A 262 -29.59 -20.23 -22.38
CA ILE A 262 -30.62 -19.24 -22.77
C ILE A 262 -30.69 -19.09 -24.27
N MET A 263 -29.58 -19.05 -24.98
CA MET A 263 -29.54 -18.94 -26.43
C MET A 263 -30.07 -20.18 -27.13
N PHE A 264 -29.83 -21.40 -26.60
CA PHE A 264 -30.46 -22.62 -27.16
C PHE A 264 -31.97 -22.58 -27.02
N VAL A 265 -32.50 -22.11 -25.88
CA VAL A 265 -33.93 -21.94 -25.69
C VAL A 265 -34.50 -20.88 -26.65
N SER A 266 -33.83 -19.71 -26.74
CA SER A 266 -34.24 -18.63 -27.67
C SER A 266 -34.28 -19.10 -29.14
N VAL A 267 -33.27 -19.87 -29.55
CA VAL A 267 -33.26 -20.47 -30.92
C VAL A 267 -34.44 -21.44 -31.13
N ARG A 268 -34.75 -22.28 -30.12
CA ARG A 268 -35.90 -23.19 -30.19
C ARG A 268 -37.24 -22.45 -30.32
N GLU A 269 -37.46 -21.45 -29.49
CA GLU A 269 -38.66 -20.64 -29.50
C GLU A 269 -38.87 -19.91 -30.83
N ARG A 270 -37.77 -19.49 -31.47
CA ARG A 270 -37.79 -18.75 -32.75
C ARG A 270 -37.56 -19.63 -33.97
N THR A 271 -37.59 -20.98 -33.85
CA THR A 271 -37.32 -21.93 -34.93
C THR A 271 -38.21 -21.66 -36.18
N ASN A 272 -39.49 -21.41 -35.99
CA ASN A 272 -40.42 -21.11 -37.06
C ASN A 272 -40.07 -19.82 -37.81
N ILE A 273 -39.70 -18.77 -37.06
CA ILE A 273 -39.27 -17.47 -37.62
C ILE A 273 -37.98 -17.64 -38.44
N ILE A 274 -37.03 -18.42 -37.95
CA ILE A 274 -35.78 -18.75 -38.65
C ILE A 274 -36.08 -19.48 -39.93
N GLY A 275 -37.03 -20.43 -39.91
CA GLY A 275 -37.49 -21.16 -41.08
C GLY A 275 -38.06 -20.22 -42.16
N ILE A 276 -38.94 -19.31 -41.79
CA ILE A 276 -39.52 -18.29 -42.68
C ILE A 276 -38.43 -17.38 -43.26
N GLN A 277 -37.52 -16.85 -42.42
CA GLN A 277 -36.42 -15.99 -42.90
C GLN A 277 -35.57 -16.70 -43.97
N LYS A 278 -35.24 -17.97 -43.74
CA LYS A 278 -34.47 -18.77 -44.69
C LYS A 278 -35.22 -19.12 -45.95
N ALA A 279 -36.53 -19.37 -45.86
CA ALA A 279 -37.40 -19.59 -47.03
C ALA A 279 -37.50 -18.34 -47.92
N LEU A 280 -37.43 -17.14 -47.33
CA LEU A 280 -37.35 -15.85 -48.00
C LEU A 280 -35.95 -15.50 -48.53
N GLY A 281 -34.95 -16.39 -48.38
CA GLY A 281 -33.60 -16.22 -48.92
C GLY A 281 -32.55 -15.69 -47.98
N ALA A 282 -32.78 -15.64 -46.66
CA ALA A 282 -31.78 -15.22 -45.70
C ALA A 282 -30.56 -16.16 -45.73
N LYS A 283 -29.37 -15.56 -45.87
CA LYS A 283 -28.09 -16.30 -45.87
C LYS A 283 -27.78 -16.86 -44.44
N ARG A 284 -27.08 -18.00 -44.40
CA ARG A 284 -26.64 -18.61 -43.12
C ARG A 284 -25.84 -17.63 -42.25
N SER A 285 -25.00 -16.81 -42.88
CA SER A 285 -24.20 -15.78 -42.16
C SER A 285 -25.08 -14.74 -41.51
N PHE A 286 -26.22 -14.36 -42.10
CA PHE A 286 -27.15 -13.40 -41.53
C PHE A 286 -27.78 -13.94 -40.23
N ILE A 287 -28.27 -15.17 -40.24
CA ILE A 287 -28.83 -15.83 -39.04
C ILE A 287 -27.77 -16.00 -37.96
N LEU A 288 -26.55 -16.41 -38.34
CA LEU A 288 -25.44 -16.55 -37.42
C LEU A 288 -25.11 -15.19 -36.72
N GLN A 289 -24.99 -14.13 -37.52
CA GLN A 289 -24.69 -12.80 -36.97
C GLN A 289 -25.80 -12.26 -36.07
N GLN A 290 -27.06 -12.51 -36.41
CA GLN A 290 -28.21 -12.09 -35.60
C GLN A 290 -28.16 -12.67 -34.20
N PHE A 291 -27.96 -13.99 -34.05
CA PHE A 291 -27.87 -14.63 -32.73
C PHE A 291 -26.57 -14.36 -32.01
N LEU A 292 -25.43 -14.21 -32.70
CA LEU A 292 -24.16 -13.80 -32.09
C LEU A 292 -24.25 -12.39 -31.54
N THR A 293 -24.82 -11.43 -32.25
CA THR A 293 -25.00 -10.07 -31.71
C THR A 293 -25.91 -10.07 -30.49
N GLU A 294 -26.97 -10.87 -30.48
CA GLU A 294 -27.85 -11.00 -29.31
C GLU A 294 -27.11 -11.53 -28.10
N SER A 295 -26.32 -12.60 -28.26
CA SER A 295 -25.50 -13.15 -27.14
C SER A 295 -24.42 -12.19 -26.65
N VAL A 296 -23.74 -11.45 -27.54
CA VAL A 296 -22.74 -10.44 -27.18
C VAL A 296 -23.37 -9.28 -26.41
N LEU A 297 -24.54 -8.79 -26.89
CA LEU A 297 -25.27 -7.72 -26.21
C LEU A 297 -25.67 -8.12 -24.78
N LEU A 298 -26.25 -9.32 -24.62
CA LEU A 298 -26.64 -9.86 -23.32
C LEU A 298 -25.42 -9.97 -22.39
N SER A 299 -24.29 -10.49 -22.89
CA SER A 299 -23.08 -10.65 -22.15
C SER A 299 -22.46 -9.29 -21.72
N VAL A 300 -22.42 -8.31 -22.62
CA VAL A 300 -21.89 -6.97 -22.35
C VAL A 300 -22.77 -6.23 -21.35
N ILE A 301 -24.10 -6.32 -21.47
CA ILE A 301 -25.02 -5.72 -20.49
C ILE A 301 -24.77 -6.34 -19.10
N GLY A 302 -24.69 -7.68 -19.01
CA GLY A 302 -24.37 -8.37 -17.76
C GLY A 302 -23.01 -7.94 -17.19
N GLY A 303 -21.98 -7.80 -18.03
CA GLY A 303 -20.66 -7.32 -17.65
C GLY A 303 -20.67 -5.89 -17.13
N LEU A 304 -21.42 -4.98 -17.77
CA LEU A 304 -21.58 -3.60 -17.30
C LEU A 304 -22.31 -3.52 -15.95
N LEU A 305 -23.35 -4.35 -15.75
CA LEU A 305 -24.02 -4.45 -14.46
C LEU A 305 -23.05 -4.98 -13.37
N GLY A 306 -22.21 -5.96 -13.69
CA GLY A 306 -21.17 -6.44 -12.79
C GLY A 306 -20.16 -5.34 -12.39
N VAL A 307 -19.70 -4.56 -13.38
CA VAL A 307 -18.81 -3.39 -13.12
C VAL A 307 -19.52 -2.35 -12.27
N LEU A 308 -20.79 -2.08 -12.50
CA LEU A 308 -21.59 -1.15 -11.70
C LEU A 308 -21.70 -1.61 -10.24
N MET A 309 -21.93 -2.90 -9.99
CA MET A 309 -21.97 -3.46 -8.63
C MET A 309 -20.63 -3.31 -7.91
N ILE A 310 -19.50 -3.58 -8.60
CA ILE A 310 -18.16 -3.38 -8.03
C ILE A 310 -17.91 -1.89 -7.76
N PHE A 311 -18.36 -0.99 -8.64
CA PHE A 311 -18.23 0.46 -8.46
C PHE A 311 -18.97 0.93 -7.19
N ILE A 312 -20.20 0.49 -6.99
CA ILE A 312 -21.00 0.80 -5.80
C ILE A 312 -20.29 0.23 -4.55
N GLY A 313 -19.83 -1.03 -4.61
CA GLY A 313 -19.07 -1.64 -3.51
C GLY A 313 -17.80 -0.86 -3.15
N THR A 314 -17.08 -0.37 -4.15
CA THR A 314 -15.88 0.46 -3.95
C THR A 314 -16.21 1.79 -3.26
N LEU A 315 -17.32 2.45 -3.63
CA LEU A 315 -17.78 3.67 -2.97
C LEU A 315 -18.12 3.43 -1.49
N VAL A 316 -18.80 2.33 -1.18
CA VAL A 316 -19.17 1.97 0.19
C VAL A 316 -17.92 1.69 1.03
N ILE A 317 -16.97 0.93 0.50
CA ILE A 317 -15.73 0.60 1.19
C ILE A 317 -14.89 1.86 1.44
N ASN A 318 -14.77 2.74 0.44
CA ASN A 318 -14.06 4.01 0.60
C ASN A 318 -14.70 4.89 1.68
N TYR A 319 -16.03 4.92 1.74
CA TYR A 319 -16.75 5.69 2.76
C TYR A 319 -16.56 5.14 4.18
N LEU A 320 -16.55 3.81 4.34
CA LEU A 320 -16.44 3.16 5.65
C LEU A 320 -15.00 3.13 6.19
N TYR A 321 -14.01 2.96 5.31
CA TYR A 321 -12.61 2.71 5.70
C TYR A 321 -11.64 3.80 5.26
N GLU A 322 -12.12 4.89 4.65
CA GLU A 322 -11.30 5.99 4.11
C GLU A 322 -10.20 5.52 3.15
N LEU A 323 -10.44 4.39 2.45
CA LEU A 323 -9.52 3.83 1.47
C LEU A 323 -9.66 4.54 0.14
N ASN A 324 -8.56 4.97 -0.47
CA ASN A 324 -8.56 5.62 -1.80
C ASN A 324 -8.57 4.57 -2.93
N MET A 325 -9.59 3.71 -2.97
CA MET A 325 -9.75 2.73 -4.04
C MET A 325 -10.54 3.34 -5.20
N HIS A 326 -10.06 3.15 -6.42
CA HIS A 326 -10.75 3.61 -7.63
C HIS A 326 -10.65 2.58 -8.75
N ILE A 327 -11.73 2.50 -9.53
CA ILE A 327 -11.77 1.67 -10.73
C ILE A 327 -11.18 2.49 -11.88
N THR A 328 -10.14 1.96 -12.51
CA THR A 328 -9.55 2.62 -13.68
C THR A 328 -10.36 2.34 -14.93
N LEU A 329 -10.34 3.28 -15.89
CA LEU A 329 -10.99 3.10 -17.19
C LEU A 329 -10.49 1.82 -17.90
N GLY A 330 -9.21 1.48 -17.72
CA GLY A 330 -8.65 0.24 -18.27
C GLY A 330 -9.34 -1.02 -17.76
N ASN A 331 -9.74 -1.05 -16.48
CA ASN A 331 -10.47 -2.20 -15.91
C ASN A 331 -11.87 -2.32 -16.50
N VAL A 332 -12.56 -1.20 -16.77
CA VAL A 332 -13.88 -1.19 -17.41
C VAL A 332 -13.79 -1.71 -18.84
N ILE A 333 -12.83 -1.21 -19.61
CA ILE A 333 -12.60 -1.65 -20.99
C ILE A 333 -12.27 -3.15 -21.03
N LEU A 334 -11.41 -3.62 -20.15
CA LEU A 334 -11.06 -5.04 -20.05
C LEU A 334 -12.28 -5.90 -19.74
N ALA A 335 -13.13 -5.49 -18.80
CA ALA A 335 -14.36 -6.20 -18.46
C ALA A 335 -15.31 -6.30 -19.65
N VAL A 336 -15.48 -5.22 -20.41
CA VAL A 336 -16.33 -5.21 -21.63
C VAL A 336 -15.76 -6.14 -22.70
N ILE A 337 -14.43 -6.12 -22.91
CA ILE A 337 -13.79 -7.03 -23.90
C ILE A 337 -13.98 -8.49 -23.49
N ILE A 338 -13.71 -8.83 -22.22
CA ILE A 338 -13.91 -10.19 -21.72
C ILE A 338 -15.37 -10.61 -21.89
N SER A 339 -16.33 -9.77 -21.52
CA SER A 339 -17.76 -10.05 -21.68
C SER A 339 -18.14 -10.29 -23.15
N ALA A 340 -17.63 -9.48 -24.06
CA ALA A 340 -17.90 -9.66 -25.50
C ALA A 340 -17.33 -10.99 -26.02
N VAL A 341 -16.10 -11.35 -25.62
CA VAL A 341 -15.47 -12.63 -26.00
C VAL A 341 -16.29 -13.80 -25.46
N ILE A 342 -16.73 -13.74 -24.21
CA ILE A 342 -17.59 -14.78 -23.60
C ILE A 342 -18.90 -14.90 -24.38
N GLY A 343 -19.54 -13.78 -24.72
CA GLY A 343 -20.77 -13.75 -25.52
C GLY A 343 -20.59 -14.43 -26.87
N ILE A 344 -19.46 -14.18 -27.56
CA ILE A 344 -19.13 -14.83 -28.83
C ILE A 344 -18.95 -16.35 -28.65
N VAL A 345 -18.10 -16.74 -27.69
CA VAL A 345 -17.75 -18.16 -27.45
C VAL A 345 -18.99 -18.97 -27.04
N ALA A 346 -19.75 -18.46 -26.06
CA ALA A 346 -20.93 -19.15 -25.53
C ALA A 346 -22.09 -19.14 -26.52
N GLY A 347 -22.25 -18.05 -27.28
CA GLY A 347 -23.33 -17.92 -28.29
C GLY A 347 -23.05 -18.62 -29.62
N TYR A 348 -21.77 -19.01 -29.87
CA TYR A 348 -21.44 -19.57 -31.20
C TYR A 348 -22.15 -20.89 -31.51
N ALA A 349 -22.18 -21.84 -30.58
CA ALA A 349 -22.80 -23.16 -30.80
C ALA A 349 -24.32 -23.07 -31.07
N PRO A 350 -25.13 -22.37 -30.26
CA PRO A 350 -26.55 -22.19 -30.56
C PRO A 350 -26.80 -21.38 -31.84
N ALA A 351 -26.04 -20.31 -32.09
CA ALA A 351 -26.16 -19.51 -33.31
C ALA A 351 -25.85 -20.32 -34.59
N TYR A 352 -24.80 -21.15 -34.52
CA TYR A 352 -24.44 -22.03 -35.62
C TYR A 352 -25.52 -23.09 -35.88
N SER A 353 -26.11 -23.66 -34.82
CA SER A 353 -27.24 -24.59 -34.92
C SER A 353 -28.44 -23.95 -35.62
N ALA A 354 -28.81 -22.72 -35.21
CA ALA A 354 -29.85 -21.93 -35.87
C ALA A 354 -29.56 -21.68 -37.36
N ALA A 355 -28.31 -21.29 -37.67
CA ALA A 355 -27.89 -21.01 -39.06
C ALA A 355 -27.88 -22.24 -39.94
N LYS A 356 -27.76 -23.45 -39.40
CA LYS A 356 -27.73 -24.72 -40.17
C LYS A 356 -29.11 -25.36 -40.36
N MET A 357 -30.17 -24.91 -39.67
CA MET A 357 -31.52 -25.49 -39.79
C MET A 357 -32.04 -25.50 -41.22
N ASN A 358 -32.76 -26.58 -41.61
CA ASN A 358 -33.45 -26.63 -42.88
C ASN A 358 -34.79 -25.86 -42.81
N PRO A 359 -35.12 -25.01 -43.79
CA PRO A 359 -36.35 -24.21 -43.77
C PRO A 359 -37.64 -25.07 -43.65
N VAL A 360 -37.67 -26.20 -44.33
CA VAL A 360 -38.85 -27.09 -44.34
C VAL A 360 -39.12 -27.68 -42.95
N ASP A 361 -38.06 -28.19 -42.31
CA ASP A 361 -38.16 -28.79 -40.97
C ASP A 361 -38.50 -27.74 -39.93
N ALA A 362 -37.96 -26.51 -40.09
CA ALA A 362 -38.15 -25.41 -39.16
C ALA A 362 -39.59 -24.83 -39.21
N ILE A 363 -40.22 -24.76 -40.37
CA ILE A 363 -41.60 -24.26 -40.52
C ILE A 363 -42.61 -25.28 -39.99
N GLY A 364 -42.33 -26.59 -40.15
CA GLY A 364 -43.17 -27.66 -39.63
C GLY A 364 -43.07 -27.94 -38.14
N TYR A 365 -42.16 -27.24 -37.42
CA TYR A 365 -41.95 -27.40 -36.00
C TYR A 365 -43.07 -26.73 -35.20
N SER A 366 -44.09 -27.54 -34.82
CA SER A 366 -45.14 -27.13 -33.89
C SER A 366 -44.70 -27.50 -32.49
N PHE A 367 -44.68 -26.51 -31.57
CA PHE A 367 -44.58 -26.83 -30.14
C PHE A 367 -45.80 -27.65 -29.75
N GLY A 368 -45.61 -28.96 -29.50
CA GLY A 368 -46.57 -29.80 -28.80
C GLY A 368 -46.52 -29.51 -27.30
#